data_ee6f013583cd62358eebc7969823761f
#
_entry.id   ee6f013583cd62358eebc7969823761f
#
_cell.length_a   1.000
_cell.length_b   1.000
_cell.length_c   1.000
_cell.angle_alpha   90.00
_cell.angle_beta   90.00
_cell.angle_gamma   90.00
#
_symmetry.space_group_name_H-M   'P 1'
#
loop_
_entity.id
_entity.type
_entity.pdbx_description
1 polymer ?
#
loop_
_entity_poly.entity_id
_entity_poly.type
_entity_poly.pdbx_seq_one_letter_code
_entity_poly.pdbx_strand_id
1 'polypeptide(L)'
;MLQHVGMGYKLIGLGLMFALPMGIMILMLVPSLLSEGMASLSGWALSGLGIGLLFVALLTYLMLSFYIATLRSLKALAFVLDKATEGDLTADVKVHGSDELAQIGQQFQTLLSGLSELVADVRSAAAVLGHVGRELVEDSHALSDRTQSQAANIEQTSANVRHVSSIVSKNSDSSVQASQVTRQLHQETERAGSLMQDTMKGMTTLQNTSQRMNEIIGTIDSIAFQTNILALNAAVEAARAGEQGRGFAVVASEVRNLAQRSQAAASEVRALIAESTSRVHTSVQEIHSVNQAMDALVTGIRDISNRIGTIASDSSQQNTALAEVVEAVGDLDSVTNQNSSMVERTSQRALRLMERTDELDAAVRHVHLRQGTADEAYQLVVKALDHIKQVGYSRACEDFYDKSKGFVDRDLYIFVFDREGIYHVMGMDRQRANTRLHDAPGLDADQLLKDAWYRAEQGGGWVEYNIINLQTGTIRAKSSFVMPLNDQLLIGCGAYRSALKKV
;
A
#
# COMPACT_ATOMS: atom_id res chain seq x y z
N MET A 1 7.12 72.78 1.95
CA MET A 1 5.69 73.10 1.99
C MET A 1 4.94 72.81 0.68
N LEU A 2 5.54 73.05 -0.48
CA LEU A 2 4.89 72.78 -1.80
C LEU A 2 4.78 71.28 -2.15
N GLN A 3 5.53 70.36 -1.51
CA GLN A 3 5.50 68.90 -1.80
C GLN A 3 4.22 68.18 -1.39
N HIS A 4 3.35 68.80 -0.56
CA HIS A 4 2.12 68.20 -0.04
C HIS A 4 0.84 68.74 -0.71
N VAL A 5 0.95 69.59 -1.71
CA VAL A 5 -0.17 70.18 -2.43
C VAL A 5 -0.25 69.54 -3.81
N GLY A 6 -1.45 69.13 -4.26
CA GLY A 6 -1.69 68.51 -5.55
C GLY A 6 -1.21 69.39 -6.73
N MET A 7 -0.74 68.71 -7.80
CA MET A 7 -0.10 69.40 -8.94
C MET A 7 -1.03 70.40 -9.61
N GLY A 8 -2.33 70.16 -9.69
CA GLY A 8 -3.33 71.08 -10.21
C GLY A 8 -3.44 72.34 -9.37
N TYR A 9 -3.44 72.26 -8.06
CA TYR A 9 -3.46 73.40 -7.16
C TYR A 9 -2.16 74.23 -7.21
N LYS A 10 -1.00 73.58 -7.43
CA LYS A 10 0.30 74.24 -7.63
C LYS A 10 0.29 75.07 -8.92
N LEU A 11 -0.24 74.53 -10.03
CA LEU A 11 -0.35 75.24 -11.33
C LEU A 11 -1.34 76.37 -11.26
N ILE A 12 -2.51 76.18 -10.61
CA ILE A 12 -3.51 77.25 -10.41
C ILE A 12 -2.95 78.33 -9.48
N GLY A 13 -2.26 78.00 -8.43
CA GLY A 13 -1.61 78.97 -7.54
C GLY A 13 -0.51 79.74 -8.21
N LEU A 14 0.33 79.12 -9.04
CA LEU A 14 1.33 79.73 -9.87
C LEU A 14 0.69 80.67 -10.91
N GLY A 15 -0.39 80.23 -11.60
CA GLY A 15 -1.13 81.07 -12.58
C GLY A 15 -1.76 82.28 -11.92
N LEU A 16 -2.38 82.18 -10.78
CA LEU A 16 -2.93 83.30 -10.03
C LEU A 16 -1.85 84.23 -9.49
N MET A 17 -0.74 83.70 -9.01
CA MET A 17 0.41 84.48 -8.59
C MET A 17 1.07 85.23 -9.75
N PHE A 18 0.93 84.79 -10.98
CA PHE A 18 1.43 85.47 -12.18
C PHE A 18 0.45 86.54 -12.69
N ALA A 19 -0.81 86.23 -12.75
CA ALA A 19 -1.87 87.08 -13.26
C ALA A 19 -2.16 88.25 -12.38
N LEU A 20 -2.18 88.11 -11.05
CA LEU A 20 -2.58 89.17 -10.11
C LEU A 20 -1.60 90.34 -10.05
N PRO A 21 -0.27 90.14 -9.95
CA PRO A 21 0.67 91.29 -9.94
C PRO A 21 0.91 91.89 -11.29
N MET A 22 0.83 91.09 -12.38
CA MET A 22 0.92 91.59 -13.71
C MET A 22 -0.28 92.52 -14.04
N GLY A 23 -1.47 92.16 -13.55
CA GLY A 23 -2.67 92.95 -13.59
C GLY A 23 -2.53 94.29 -12.81
N ILE A 24 -2.01 94.19 -11.55
CA ILE A 24 -1.76 95.40 -10.72
C ILE A 24 -0.68 96.28 -11.34
N MET A 25 0.41 95.71 -11.91
CA MET A 25 1.47 96.45 -12.54
C MET A 25 0.99 97.13 -13.81
N ILE A 26 0.14 96.53 -14.61
CA ILE A 26 -0.48 97.13 -15.81
C ILE A 26 -1.42 98.20 -15.35
N LEU A 27 -2.22 98.05 -14.32
CA LEU A 27 -3.19 99.02 -13.79
C LEU A 27 -2.50 100.24 -13.21
N MET A 28 -1.28 100.11 -12.67
CA MET A 28 -0.49 101.21 -12.15
C MET A 28 0.38 101.92 -13.21
N LEU A 29 0.93 101.20 -14.15
CA LEU A 29 1.85 101.77 -15.18
C LEU A 29 1.12 102.46 -16.39
N VAL A 30 -0.03 101.93 -16.80
CA VAL A 30 -0.75 102.42 -17.95
C VAL A 30 -1.29 103.81 -17.72
N PRO A 31 -1.92 104.15 -16.59
CA PRO A 31 -2.37 105.54 -16.34
C PRO A 31 -1.24 106.52 -16.17
N SER A 32 -0.09 106.14 -15.57
CA SER A 32 1.08 107.04 -15.42
C SER A 32 1.82 107.28 -16.68
N LEU A 33 1.84 106.34 -17.62
CA LEU A 33 2.42 106.47 -18.96
C LEU A 33 1.54 107.33 -19.91
N LEU A 34 0.23 107.36 -19.67
CA LEU A 34 -0.76 108.12 -20.46
C LEU A 34 -0.95 109.59 -20.01
N SER A 35 -0.65 109.89 -18.72
CA SER A 35 -0.92 111.25 -18.14
C SER A 35 0.30 112.18 -18.04
N GLU A 36 1.52 111.60 -17.88
CA GLU A 36 2.74 112.36 -17.69
C GLU A 36 3.84 111.71 -18.52
N GLY A 37 4.37 112.41 -19.57
CA GLY A 37 5.44 111.88 -20.43
C GLY A 37 6.64 111.33 -19.62
N MET A 38 7.52 110.52 -20.28
CA MET A 38 8.62 109.70 -19.70
C MET A 38 9.67 110.52 -18.85
N ALA A 39 9.45 111.79 -18.51
CA ALA A 39 10.42 112.67 -17.83
C ALA A 39 10.23 112.89 -16.30
N SER A 40 9.14 112.39 -15.67
CA SER A 40 8.94 112.48 -14.24
C SER A 40 8.41 111.18 -13.69
N LEU A 41 9.25 110.19 -13.58
CA LEU A 41 8.92 108.95 -12.79
C LEU A 41 8.83 109.33 -11.32
N SER A 42 7.61 109.45 -10.80
CA SER A 42 7.31 109.75 -9.41
C SER A 42 7.86 108.58 -8.54
N GLY A 43 8.23 108.80 -7.26
CA GLY A 43 8.76 107.82 -6.35
C GLY A 43 7.94 106.52 -6.24
N TRP A 44 6.62 106.63 -6.57
CA TRP A 44 5.69 105.48 -6.62
C TRP A 44 5.92 104.50 -7.79
N ALA A 45 6.37 105.01 -8.91
CA ALA A 45 6.69 104.23 -10.11
C ALA A 45 7.99 103.39 -9.90
N LEU A 46 8.98 103.96 -9.23
CA LEU A 46 10.21 103.28 -8.86
C LEU A 46 9.97 102.14 -7.77
N SER A 47 9.12 102.42 -6.77
CA SER A 47 8.74 101.38 -5.79
C SER A 47 7.93 100.28 -6.43
N GLY A 48 7.02 100.56 -7.37
CA GLY A 48 6.25 99.61 -8.13
C GLY A 48 7.15 98.68 -8.99
N LEU A 49 8.17 99.25 -9.63
CA LEU A 49 9.16 98.51 -10.40
C LEU A 49 10.03 97.57 -9.56
N GLY A 50 10.43 97.99 -8.31
CA GLY A 50 11.16 97.22 -7.37
C GLY A 50 10.34 96.03 -6.85
N ILE A 51 9.06 96.26 -6.50
CA ILE A 51 8.13 95.17 -6.07
C ILE A 51 7.87 94.20 -7.22
N GLY A 52 7.71 94.71 -8.47
CA GLY A 52 7.56 93.87 -9.65
C GLY A 52 8.76 92.96 -9.92
N LEU A 53 9.98 93.51 -9.84
CA LEU A 53 11.22 92.72 -10.01
C LEU A 53 11.36 91.62 -8.89
N LEU A 54 11.06 91.97 -7.66
CA LEU A 54 11.12 91.03 -6.53
C LEU A 54 10.10 89.88 -6.70
N PHE A 55 8.93 90.24 -7.21
CA PHE A 55 7.88 89.25 -7.48
C PHE A 55 8.22 88.33 -8.68
N VAL A 56 8.85 88.84 -9.75
CA VAL A 56 9.36 88.02 -10.87
C VAL A 56 10.47 87.07 -10.37
N ALA A 57 11.38 87.61 -9.54
CA ALA A 57 12.42 86.74 -8.92
C ALA A 57 11.84 85.65 -8.08
N LEU A 58 10.81 85.91 -7.24
CA LEU A 58 10.11 84.90 -6.41
C LEU A 58 9.39 83.87 -7.29
N LEU A 59 8.69 84.34 -8.34
CA LEU A 59 8.02 83.42 -9.28
C LEU A 59 9.01 82.53 -10.03
N THR A 60 10.13 83.07 -10.48
CA THR A 60 11.20 82.30 -11.15
C THR A 60 11.77 81.25 -10.20
N TYR A 61 12.00 81.64 -8.93
CA TYR A 61 12.45 80.71 -7.93
C TYR A 61 11.42 79.60 -7.68
N LEU A 62 10.14 79.93 -7.54
CA LEU A 62 9.06 78.93 -7.35
C LEU A 62 8.90 78.00 -8.55
N MET A 63 8.94 78.57 -9.79
CA MET A 63 8.91 77.80 -11.04
C MET A 63 10.10 76.84 -11.15
N LEU A 64 11.32 77.31 -10.85
CA LEU A 64 12.52 76.53 -10.90
C LEU A 64 12.49 75.42 -9.83
N SER A 65 12.07 75.76 -8.63
CA SER A 65 11.89 74.78 -7.51
C SER A 65 10.87 73.72 -7.88
N PHE A 66 9.73 74.11 -8.46
CA PHE A 66 8.69 73.16 -8.93
C PHE A 66 9.22 72.25 -10.04
N TYR A 67 9.91 72.87 -11.07
CA TYR A 67 10.51 72.12 -12.17
C TYR A 67 11.53 71.09 -11.69
N ILE A 68 12.45 71.51 -10.80
CA ILE A 68 13.46 70.57 -10.21
C ILE A 68 12.80 69.45 -9.39
N ALA A 69 11.80 69.78 -8.59
CA ALA A 69 11.10 68.74 -7.77
C ALA A 69 10.36 67.73 -8.64
N THR A 70 9.61 68.17 -9.64
CA THR A 70 8.87 67.32 -10.58
C THR A 70 9.83 66.46 -11.42
N LEU A 71 10.90 67.09 -11.97
CA LEU A 71 11.89 66.39 -12.79
C LEU A 71 12.62 65.30 -11.95
N ARG A 72 12.92 65.56 -10.66
CA ARG A 72 13.54 64.62 -9.76
C ARG A 72 12.65 63.41 -9.47
N SER A 73 11.37 63.66 -9.23
CA SER A 73 10.37 62.60 -9.01
C SER A 73 10.17 61.71 -10.26
N LEU A 74 10.06 62.33 -11.45
CA LEU A 74 9.95 61.60 -12.72
C LEU A 74 11.21 60.79 -13.04
N LYS A 75 12.41 61.34 -12.79
CA LYS A 75 13.67 60.60 -12.97
C LYS A 75 13.77 59.42 -11.98
N ALA A 76 13.30 59.53 -10.74
CA ALA A 76 13.28 58.43 -9.76
C ALA A 76 12.33 57.32 -10.22
N LEU A 77 11.14 57.68 -10.74
CA LEU A 77 10.20 56.69 -11.30
C LEU A 77 10.77 56.00 -12.55
N ALA A 78 11.38 56.79 -13.48
CA ALA A 78 12.02 56.23 -14.67
C ALA A 78 13.15 55.26 -14.33
N PHE A 79 13.99 55.60 -13.36
CA PHE A 79 15.07 54.73 -12.90
C PHE A 79 14.57 53.38 -12.32
N VAL A 80 13.52 53.40 -11.50
CA VAL A 80 12.94 52.18 -10.95
C VAL A 80 12.24 51.37 -12.03
N LEU A 81 11.62 52.00 -13.00
CA LEU A 81 11.03 51.33 -14.15
C LEU A 81 12.10 50.63 -15.01
N ASP A 82 13.23 51.28 -15.25
CA ASP A 82 14.37 50.76 -16.00
C ASP A 82 14.93 49.50 -15.28
N LYS A 83 15.13 49.61 -13.98
CA LYS A 83 15.52 48.49 -13.14
C LYS A 83 14.52 47.32 -13.21
N ALA A 84 13.22 47.57 -13.14
CA ALA A 84 12.20 46.57 -13.26
C ALA A 84 12.20 45.86 -14.64
N THR A 85 12.52 46.56 -15.73
CA THR A 85 12.67 45.95 -17.06
C THR A 85 13.91 45.09 -17.18
N GLU A 86 14.96 45.36 -16.40
CA GLU A 86 16.13 44.46 -16.23
C GLU A 86 15.85 43.23 -15.33
N GLY A 87 14.64 43.11 -14.76
CA GLY A 87 14.25 42.03 -13.84
C GLY A 87 14.52 42.35 -12.36
N ASP A 88 15.01 43.53 -12.00
CA ASP A 88 15.23 43.92 -10.60
C ASP A 88 13.94 44.53 -10.00
N LEU A 89 13.14 43.70 -9.29
CA LEU A 89 11.94 44.15 -8.58
C LEU A 89 12.22 44.59 -7.13
N THR A 90 13.48 44.64 -6.72
CA THR A 90 13.88 45.03 -5.34
C THR A 90 13.96 46.55 -5.19
N ALA A 91 14.05 47.30 -6.29
CA ALA A 91 14.24 48.72 -6.27
C ALA A 91 13.04 49.46 -5.62
N ASP A 92 13.32 50.38 -4.68
CA ASP A 92 12.31 51.17 -3.99
C ASP A 92 12.02 52.49 -4.68
N VAL A 93 10.73 52.82 -4.85
CA VAL A 93 10.28 54.09 -5.40
C VAL A 93 10.37 55.18 -4.33
N LYS A 94 11.48 55.94 -4.34
CA LYS A 94 11.70 57.08 -3.40
C LYS A 94 11.07 58.35 -3.92
N VAL A 95 9.76 58.47 -3.96
CA VAL A 95 9.06 59.71 -4.25
C VAL A 95 8.57 60.33 -2.93
N HIS A 96 8.92 61.61 -2.74
CA HIS A 96 8.58 62.33 -1.50
C HIS A 96 7.46 63.34 -1.80
N GLY A 97 6.47 63.39 -0.95
CA GLY A 97 5.35 64.28 -1.07
C GLY A 97 3.99 63.60 -0.91
N SER A 98 2.91 64.33 -1.10
CA SER A 98 1.52 63.81 -1.09
C SER A 98 0.75 64.26 -2.33
N ASP A 99 1.49 64.62 -3.39
CA ASP A 99 0.89 65.03 -4.67
C ASP A 99 0.64 63.80 -5.58
N GLU A 100 0.12 64.03 -6.76
CA GLU A 100 -0.23 63.03 -7.76
C GLU A 100 0.99 62.18 -8.16
N LEU A 101 2.20 62.74 -8.19
CA LEU A 101 3.43 61.98 -8.49
C LEU A 101 3.81 61.05 -7.34
N ALA A 102 3.61 61.46 -6.11
CA ALA A 102 3.81 60.59 -4.96
C ALA A 102 2.79 59.44 -4.95
N GLN A 103 1.54 59.71 -5.31
CA GLN A 103 0.49 58.71 -5.44
C GLN A 103 0.82 57.69 -6.56
N ILE A 104 1.26 58.16 -7.74
CA ILE A 104 1.74 57.29 -8.82
C ILE A 104 2.92 56.43 -8.34
N GLY A 105 3.88 57.01 -7.61
CA GLY A 105 5.01 56.29 -7.03
C GLY A 105 4.57 55.16 -6.09
N GLN A 106 3.58 55.44 -5.25
CA GLN A 106 3.02 54.50 -4.30
C GLN A 106 2.27 53.34 -4.98
N GLN A 107 1.47 53.65 -6.02
CA GLN A 107 0.81 52.62 -6.83
C GLN A 107 1.82 51.76 -7.59
N PHE A 108 2.89 52.37 -8.13
CA PHE A 108 3.96 51.65 -8.82
C PHE A 108 4.74 50.75 -7.85
N GLN A 109 5.05 51.23 -6.63
CA GLN A 109 5.64 50.39 -5.58
C GLN A 109 4.76 49.17 -5.24
N THR A 110 3.45 49.36 -5.16
CA THR A 110 2.48 48.27 -4.91
C THR A 110 2.46 47.27 -6.06
N LEU A 111 2.50 47.76 -7.30
CA LEU A 111 2.61 46.91 -8.50
C LEU A 111 3.89 46.08 -8.50
N LEU A 112 5.05 46.67 -8.24
CA LEU A 112 6.34 45.96 -8.16
C LEU A 112 6.35 44.90 -7.06
N SER A 113 5.79 45.24 -5.89
CA SER A 113 5.69 44.27 -4.79
C SER A 113 4.77 43.11 -5.14
N GLY A 114 3.62 43.36 -5.76
CA GLY A 114 2.70 42.32 -6.22
C GLY A 114 3.31 41.44 -7.33
N LEU A 115 4.04 42.03 -8.25
CA LEU A 115 4.76 41.30 -9.30
C LEU A 115 5.87 40.42 -8.70
N SER A 116 6.65 40.97 -7.75
CA SER A 116 7.68 40.20 -7.03
C SER A 116 7.07 39.02 -6.28
N GLU A 117 5.94 39.19 -5.57
CA GLU A 117 5.22 38.11 -4.91
C GLU A 117 4.77 37.03 -5.91
N LEU A 118 4.19 37.41 -7.03
CA LEU A 118 3.71 36.50 -8.04
C LEU A 118 4.85 35.67 -8.66
N VAL A 119 5.97 36.32 -9.00
CA VAL A 119 7.15 35.59 -9.51
C VAL A 119 7.75 34.68 -8.47
N ALA A 120 7.80 35.08 -7.18
CA ALA A 120 8.25 34.22 -6.08
C ALA A 120 7.35 33.00 -5.92
N ASP A 121 6.04 33.15 -6.03
CA ASP A 121 5.10 32.03 -5.99
C ASP A 121 5.33 31.06 -7.16
N VAL A 122 5.57 31.57 -8.37
CA VAL A 122 5.85 30.73 -9.55
C VAL A 122 7.15 29.93 -9.34
N ARG A 123 8.24 30.57 -8.88
CA ARG A 123 9.51 29.91 -8.58
C ARG A 123 9.34 28.86 -7.48
N SER A 124 8.67 29.23 -6.41
CA SER A 124 8.41 28.32 -5.28
C SER A 124 7.57 27.11 -5.73
N ALA A 125 6.53 27.32 -6.53
CA ALA A 125 5.73 26.24 -7.07
C ALA A 125 6.53 25.32 -7.99
N ALA A 126 7.37 25.88 -8.86
CA ALA A 126 8.26 25.12 -9.74
C ALA A 126 9.24 24.23 -8.91
N ALA A 127 9.87 24.81 -7.87
CA ALA A 127 10.79 24.07 -7.01
C ALA A 127 10.12 22.89 -6.29
N VAL A 128 8.93 23.10 -5.71
CA VAL A 128 8.14 22.05 -5.05
C VAL A 128 7.71 20.97 -6.04
N LEU A 129 7.18 21.37 -7.21
CA LEU A 129 6.76 20.41 -8.25
C LEU A 129 7.94 19.61 -8.81
N GLY A 130 9.11 20.22 -8.96
CA GLY A 130 10.34 19.53 -9.38
C GLY A 130 10.78 18.47 -8.36
N HIS A 131 10.60 18.75 -7.07
CA HIS A 131 10.88 17.78 -6.01
C HIS A 131 9.89 16.60 -6.04
N VAL A 132 8.59 16.88 -6.12
CA VAL A 132 7.53 15.87 -6.26
C VAL A 132 7.73 15.02 -7.52
N GLY A 133 8.21 15.64 -8.61
CA GLY A 133 8.56 14.90 -9.83
C GLY A 133 9.66 13.86 -9.60
N ARG A 134 10.71 14.21 -8.85
CA ARG A 134 11.79 13.27 -8.49
C ARG A 134 11.28 12.12 -7.60
N GLU A 135 10.53 12.43 -6.54
CA GLU A 135 9.90 11.41 -5.69
C GLU A 135 9.05 10.45 -6.53
N LEU A 136 8.25 10.97 -7.46
CA LEU A 136 7.38 10.15 -8.32
C LEU A 136 8.17 9.23 -9.27
N VAL A 137 9.36 9.65 -9.74
CA VAL A 137 10.27 8.78 -10.52
C VAL A 137 10.82 7.65 -9.65
N GLU A 138 11.26 7.96 -8.43
CA GLU A 138 11.76 6.96 -7.47
C GLU A 138 10.69 5.94 -7.09
N ASP A 139 9.48 6.42 -6.76
CA ASP A 139 8.32 5.56 -6.47
C ASP A 139 7.94 4.67 -7.66
N SER A 140 8.03 5.22 -8.88
CA SER A 140 7.78 4.46 -10.10
C SER A 140 8.81 3.35 -10.30
N HIS A 141 10.09 3.59 -10.02
CA HIS A 141 11.12 2.55 -10.05
C HIS A 141 10.85 1.45 -9.02
N ALA A 142 10.57 1.81 -7.77
CA ALA A 142 10.23 0.85 -6.72
C ALA A 142 8.99 0.01 -7.08
N LEU A 143 7.98 0.63 -7.68
CA LEU A 143 6.78 -0.07 -8.15
C LEU A 143 7.08 -0.97 -9.35
N SER A 144 8.01 -0.59 -10.26
CA SER A 144 8.49 -1.44 -11.36
C SER A 144 9.10 -2.73 -10.84
N ASP A 145 10.01 -2.64 -9.87
CA ASP A 145 10.69 -3.80 -9.28
C ASP A 145 9.69 -4.74 -8.60
N ARG A 146 8.72 -4.17 -7.89
CA ARG A 146 7.64 -4.96 -7.27
C ARG A 146 6.75 -5.64 -8.32
N THR A 147 6.42 -4.95 -9.40
CA THR A 147 5.61 -5.50 -10.50
C THR A 147 6.33 -6.65 -11.21
N GLN A 148 7.63 -6.53 -11.42
CA GLN A 148 8.44 -7.59 -12.01
C GLN A 148 8.54 -8.82 -11.09
N SER A 149 8.70 -8.60 -9.78
CA SER A 149 8.67 -9.68 -8.79
C SER A 149 7.30 -10.35 -8.74
N GLN A 150 6.22 -9.58 -8.87
CA GLN A 150 4.85 -10.09 -8.92
C GLN A 150 4.63 -10.95 -10.18
N ALA A 151 5.13 -10.54 -11.35
CA ALA A 151 5.05 -11.33 -12.58
C ALA A 151 5.73 -12.70 -12.42
N ALA A 152 6.94 -12.74 -11.86
CA ALA A 152 7.63 -14.01 -11.58
C ALA A 152 6.85 -14.93 -10.63
N ASN A 153 6.23 -14.35 -9.58
CA ASN A 153 5.39 -15.09 -8.64
C ASN A 153 4.11 -15.64 -9.30
N ILE A 154 3.51 -14.90 -10.23
CA ILE A 154 2.34 -15.35 -11.01
C ILE A 154 2.72 -16.50 -11.94
N GLU A 155 3.85 -16.43 -12.64
CA GLU A 155 4.35 -17.53 -13.46
C GLU A 155 4.56 -18.81 -12.65
N GLN A 156 5.21 -18.69 -11.47
CA GLN A 156 5.42 -19.83 -10.57
C GLN A 156 4.09 -20.38 -10.04
N THR A 157 3.16 -19.50 -9.65
CA THR A 157 1.82 -19.90 -9.17
C THR A 157 1.04 -20.61 -10.26
N SER A 158 1.08 -20.11 -11.50
CA SER A 158 0.46 -20.74 -12.67
C SER A 158 1.01 -22.14 -12.94
N ALA A 159 2.34 -22.32 -12.83
CA ALA A 159 2.98 -23.63 -12.97
C ALA A 159 2.55 -24.60 -11.86
N ASN A 160 2.48 -24.13 -10.62
CA ASN A 160 2.02 -24.93 -9.48
C ASN A 160 0.54 -25.36 -9.62
N VAL A 161 -0.32 -24.45 -10.04
CA VAL A 161 -1.74 -24.76 -10.25
C VAL A 161 -1.92 -25.80 -11.34
N ARG A 162 -1.19 -25.69 -12.47
CA ARG A 162 -1.20 -26.71 -13.52
C ARG A 162 -0.71 -28.07 -12.99
N HIS A 163 0.32 -28.09 -12.17
CA HIS A 163 0.82 -29.30 -11.54
C HIS A 163 -0.23 -29.96 -10.62
N VAL A 164 -0.87 -29.17 -9.74
CA VAL A 164 -1.94 -29.66 -8.87
C VAL A 164 -3.13 -30.17 -9.68
N SER A 165 -3.54 -29.46 -10.74
CA SER A 165 -4.60 -29.91 -11.64
C SER A 165 -4.30 -31.29 -12.25
N SER A 166 -3.05 -31.51 -12.68
CA SER A 166 -2.60 -32.83 -13.16
C SER A 166 -2.71 -33.93 -12.09
N ILE A 167 -2.37 -33.63 -10.84
CA ILE A 167 -2.51 -34.57 -9.72
C ILE A 167 -3.98 -34.90 -9.46
N VAL A 168 -4.83 -33.89 -9.43
CA VAL A 168 -6.28 -34.07 -9.21
C VAL A 168 -6.91 -34.91 -10.31
N SER A 169 -6.52 -34.68 -11.57
CA SER A 169 -6.94 -35.52 -12.70
C SER A 169 -6.51 -36.98 -12.52
N LYS A 170 -5.25 -37.23 -12.14
CA LYS A 170 -4.75 -38.59 -11.88
C LYS A 170 -5.48 -39.24 -10.70
N ASN A 171 -5.84 -38.49 -9.66
CA ASN A 171 -6.62 -39.00 -8.52
C ASN A 171 -8.03 -39.43 -8.99
N SER A 172 -8.65 -38.67 -9.87
CA SER A 172 -9.94 -39.04 -10.47
C SER A 172 -9.83 -40.34 -11.24
N ASP A 173 -8.83 -40.48 -12.12
CA ASP A 173 -8.60 -41.68 -12.91
C ASP A 173 -8.30 -42.91 -12.01
N SER A 174 -7.47 -42.70 -11.00
CA SER A 174 -7.15 -43.77 -10.01
C SER A 174 -8.38 -44.21 -9.24
N SER A 175 -9.27 -43.25 -8.91
CA SER A 175 -10.53 -43.56 -8.23
C SER A 175 -11.47 -44.38 -9.10
N VAL A 176 -11.55 -44.09 -10.40
CA VAL A 176 -12.31 -44.87 -11.37
C VAL A 176 -11.78 -46.33 -11.45
N GLN A 177 -10.45 -46.47 -11.59
CA GLN A 177 -9.81 -47.81 -11.59
C GLN A 177 -10.03 -48.58 -10.29
N ALA A 178 -9.84 -47.92 -9.13
CA ALA A 178 -10.07 -48.53 -7.82
C ALA A 178 -11.54 -48.97 -7.66
N SER A 179 -12.50 -48.18 -8.14
CA SER A 179 -13.93 -48.55 -8.14
C SER A 179 -14.18 -49.79 -8.96
N GLN A 180 -13.52 -49.96 -10.11
CA GLN A 180 -13.66 -51.15 -10.94
C GLN A 180 -13.09 -52.39 -10.28
N VAL A 181 -11.90 -52.30 -9.67
CA VAL A 181 -11.27 -53.39 -8.90
C VAL A 181 -12.15 -53.79 -7.70
N THR A 182 -12.68 -52.80 -6.98
CA THR A 182 -13.54 -53.04 -5.82
C THR A 182 -14.84 -53.74 -6.22
N ARG A 183 -15.44 -53.43 -7.35
CA ARG A 183 -16.61 -54.16 -7.88
C ARG A 183 -16.29 -55.60 -8.23
N GLN A 184 -15.14 -55.85 -8.83
CA GLN A 184 -14.68 -57.17 -9.15
C GLN A 184 -14.46 -58.02 -7.88
N LEU A 185 -13.77 -57.45 -6.87
CA LEU A 185 -13.58 -58.08 -5.58
C LEU A 185 -14.91 -58.40 -4.87
N HIS A 186 -15.89 -57.50 -4.99
CA HIS A 186 -17.23 -57.75 -4.44
C HIS A 186 -17.87 -58.98 -5.09
N GLN A 187 -17.85 -59.10 -6.41
CA GLN A 187 -18.39 -60.25 -7.14
C GLN A 187 -17.66 -61.54 -6.80
N GLU A 188 -16.34 -61.54 -6.70
CA GLU A 188 -15.56 -62.71 -6.33
C GLU A 188 -15.83 -63.16 -4.89
N THR A 189 -16.00 -62.20 -3.97
CA THR A 189 -16.35 -62.51 -2.56
C THR A 189 -17.75 -63.09 -2.42
N GLU A 190 -18.75 -62.56 -3.15
CA GLU A 190 -20.09 -63.14 -3.18
C GLU A 190 -20.07 -64.55 -3.75
N ARG A 191 -19.33 -64.79 -4.83
CA ARG A 191 -19.16 -66.13 -5.41
C ARG A 191 -18.48 -67.11 -4.45
N ALA A 192 -17.45 -66.67 -3.71
CA ALA A 192 -16.81 -67.49 -2.67
C ALA A 192 -17.76 -67.81 -1.53
N GLY A 193 -18.59 -66.84 -1.08
CA GLY A 193 -19.61 -67.05 -0.07
C GLY A 193 -20.66 -68.06 -0.52
N SER A 194 -21.13 -68.04 -1.77
CA SER A 194 -22.04 -69.03 -2.35
C SER A 194 -21.41 -70.44 -2.33
N LEU A 195 -20.14 -70.57 -2.75
CA LEU A 195 -19.42 -71.84 -2.74
C LEU A 195 -19.26 -72.39 -1.34
N MET A 196 -19.02 -71.56 -0.33
CA MET A 196 -18.95 -71.95 1.09
C MET A 196 -20.30 -72.48 1.62
N GLN A 197 -21.40 -71.83 1.18
CA GLN A 197 -22.78 -72.30 1.51
C GLN A 197 -23.03 -73.71 0.94
N ASP A 198 -22.66 -73.95 -0.33
CA ASP A 198 -22.80 -75.26 -0.94
C ASP A 198 -21.93 -76.31 -0.30
N THR A 199 -20.68 -75.93 0.11
CA THR A 199 -19.78 -76.77 0.87
C THR A 199 -20.41 -77.17 2.23
N MET A 200 -21.03 -76.16 2.92
CA MET A 200 -21.75 -76.39 4.18
C MET A 200 -22.90 -77.39 4.00
N LYS A 201 -23.70 -77.29 2.92
CA LYS A 201 -24.77 -78.28 2.62
C LYS A 201 -24.18 -79.67 2.41
N GLY A 202 -23.06 -79.75 1.67
CA GLY A 202 -22.35 -81.02 1.45
C GLY A 202 -21.89 -81.68 2.76
N MET A 203 -21.30 -80.89 3.67
CA MET A 203 -20.84 -81.33 4.99
C MET A 203 -22.02 -81.80 5.89
N THR A 204 -23.15 -81.09 5.84
CA THR A 204 -24.35 -81.46 6.57
C THR A 204 -24.90 -82.80 6.06
N THR A 205 -24.90 -83.02 4.74
CA THR A 205 -25.28 -84.30 4.13
C THR A 205 -24.36 -85.43 4.53
N LEU A 206 -23.05 -85.16 4.54
CA LEU A 206 -22.05 -86.12 4.97
C LEU A 206 -22.20 -86.51 6.48
N GLN A 207 -22.49 -85.50 7.33
CA GLN A 207 -22.82 -85.71 8.74
C GLN A 207 -24.02 -86.62 8.92
N ASN A 208 -25.13 -86.38 8.22
CA ASN A 208 -26.32 -87.17 8.26
C ASN A 208 -26.06 -88.62 7.74
N THR A 209 -25.25 -88.77 6.70
CA THR A 209 -24.88 -90.05 6.13
C THR A 209 -24.00 -90.81 7.12
N SER A 210 -23.05 -90.23 7.81
CA SER A 210 -22.22 -90.82 8.82
C SER A 210 -23.04 -91.29 10.06
N GLN A 211 -24.05 -90.48 10.43
CA GLN A 211 -24.99 -90.88 11.50
C GLN A 211 -25.77 -92.17 11.15
N ARG A 212 -26.30 -92.21 9.89
CA ARG A 212 -27.02 -93.45 9.41
C ARG A 212 -26.09 -94.66 9.31
N MET A 213 -24.82 -94.50 8.88
CA MET A 213 -23.82 -95.57 8.91
C MET A 213 -23.59 -96.08 10.31
N ASN A 214 -23.49 -95.18 11.31
CA ASN A 214 -23.35 -95.59 12.71
C ASN A 214 -24.55 -96.45 13.21
N GLU A 215 -25.76 -96.11 12.80
CA GLU A 215 -26.99 -96.88 13.09
C GLU A 215 -26.93 -98.24 12.44
N ILE A 216 -26.49 -98.34 11.17
CA ILE A 216 -26.37 -99.60 10.44
C ILE A 216 -25.32 -100.51 11.12
N ILE A 217 -24.15 -99.94 11.44
CA ILE A 217 -23.10 -100.69 12.15
C ILE A 217 -23.57 -101.17 13.56
N GLY A 218 -24.40 -100.29 14.21
CA GLY A 218 -25.07 -100.70 15.46
C GLY A 218 -25.96 -101.93 15.30
N THR A 219 -26.70 -101.99 14.19
CA THR A 219 -27.52 -103.13 13.83
C THR A 219 -26.71 -104.39 13.51
N ILE A 220 -25.63 -104.26 12.74
CA ILE A 220 -24.67 -105.34 12.40
C ILE A 220 -24.06 -105.90 13.66
N ASP A 221 -23.59 -105.09 14.61
CA ASP A 221 -23.03 -105.49 15.89
C ASP A 221 -24.05 -106.25 16.72
N SER A 222 -25.30 -105.77 16.75
CA SER A 222 -26.40 -106.48 17.40
C SER A 222 -26.68 -107.86 16.79
N ILE A 223 -26.69 -107.94 15.43
CA ILE A 223 -26.88 -109.23 14.72
C ILE A 223 -25.70 -110.17 15.00
N ALA A 224 -24.47 -109.68 14.99
CA ALA A 224 -23.29 -110.52 15.33
C ALA A 224 -23.33 -111.03 16.78
N PHE A 225 -23.72 -110.11 17.71
CA PHE A 225 -23.94 -110.55 19.10
C PHE A 225 -25.03 -111.60 19.20
N GLN A 226 -26.18 -111.45 18.60
CA GLN A 226 -27.25 -112.43 18.57
C GLN A 226 -26.80 -113.75 17.97
N THR A 227 -26.03 -113.72 16.85
CA THR A 227 -25.48 -114.87 16.19
C THR A 227 -24.47 -115.62 17.10
N ASN A 228 -23.60 -114.85 17.82
CA ASN A 228 -22.66 -115.41 18.80
C ASN A 228 -23.41 -116.17 19.92
N ILE A 229 -24.53 -115.62 20.45
CA ILE A 229 -25.35 -116.24 21.44
C ILE A 229 -26.06 -117.49 20.91
N LEU A 230 -26.62 -117.39 19.64
CA LEU A 230 -27.23 -118.52 18.98
C LEU A 230 -26.24 -119.68 18.76
N ALA A 231 -25.05 -119.37 18.31
CA ALA A 231 -23.96 -120.31 18.09
C ALA A 231 -23.48 -120.96 19.42
N LEU A 232 -23.40 -120.10 20.48
CA LEU A 232 -23.09 -120.64 21.84
C LEU A 232 -24.14 -121.68 22.33
N ASN A 233 -25.45 -121.32 22.15
CA ASN A 233 -26.54 -122.21 22.51
C ASN A 233 -26.50 -123.52 21.71
N ALA A 234 -26.24 -123.41 20.38
CA ALA A 234 -26.07 -124.56 19.50
C ALA A 234 -24.85 -125.43 19.90
N ALA A 235 -23.72 -124.83 20.28
CA ALA A 235 -22.54 -125.53 20.72
C ALA A 235 -22.81 -126.30 22.05
N VAL A 236 -23.54 -125.64 22.96
CA VAL A 236 -23.97 -126.34 24.26
C VAL A 236 -24.90 -127.51 23.95
N GLU A 237 -25.88 -127.35 23.04
CA GLU A 237 -26.81 -128.44 22.76
C GLU A 237 -26.16 -129.60 21.96
N ALA A 238 -25.21 -129.24 21.06
CA ALA A 238 -24.35 -130.23 20.35
C ALA A 238 -23.45 -131.00 21.34
N ALA A 239 -22.89 -130.38 22.36
CA ALA A 239 -22.13 -130.99 23.45
C ALA A 239 -23.05 -131.97 24.28
N ARG A 240 -24.29 -131.57 24.45
CA ARG A 240 -25.33 -132.30 25.18
C ARG A 240 -25.78 -133.64 24.47
N ALA A 241 -25.73 -133.61 23.10
CA ALA A 241 -26.06 -134.69 22.22
C ALA A 241 -24.93 -135.78 22.11
N GLY A 242 -23.77 -135.54 22.75
CA GLY A 242 -22.67 -136.53 22.83
C GLY A 242 -22.03 -136.85 21.48
N GLU A 243 -21.69 -138.11 21.18
CA GLU A 243 -21.01 -138.54 19.91
C GLU A 243 -21.79 -138.07 18.58
N GLN A 244 -23.13 -138.09 18.72
CA GLN A 244 -24.01 -137.66 17.56
C GLN A 244 -23.99 -136.15 17.24
N GLY A 245 -23.59 -135.40 18.20
CA GLY A 245 -23.52 -133.90 18.03
C GLY A 245 -22.17 -133.34 17.55
N ARG A 246 -21.11 -134.11 17.35
CA ARG A 246 -19.75 -133.68 17.01
C ARG A 246 -19.65 -132.77 15.76
N GLY A 247 -20.38 -133.17 14.70
CA GLY A 247 -20.39 -132.37 13.48
C GLY A 247 -21.07 -130.99 13.67
N PHE A 248 -22.16 -130.97 14.43
CA PHE A 248 -22.85 -129.70 14.80
C PHE A 248 -22.04 -128.78 15.74
N ALA A 249 -21.24 -129.44 16.65
CA ALA A 249 -20.37 -128.65 17.54
C ALA A 249 -19.27 -127.86 16.76
N VAL A 250 -18.69 -128.50 15.72
CA VAL A 250 -17.69 -127.83 14.85
C VAL A 250 -18.33 -126.66 14.10
N VAL A 251 -19.54 -126.87 13.49
CA VAL A 251 -20.27 -125.79 12.81
C VAL A 251 -20.63 -124.66 13.76
N ALA A 252 -21.12 -124.97 14.93
CA ALA A 252 -21.48 -124.00 15.95
C ALA A 252 -20.28 -123.22 16.43
N SER A 253 -19.09 -123.85 16.61
CA SER A 253 -17.83 -123.16 16.93
C SER A 253 -17.38 -122.23 15.78
N GLU A 254 -17.51 -122.66 14.55
CA GLU A 254 -17.13 -121.82 13.36
C GLU A 254 -18.05 -120.63 13.19
N VAL A 255 -19.40 -120.85 13.37
CA VAL A 255 -20.38 -119.71 13.34
C VAL A 255 -20.08 -118.75 14.49
N ARG A 256 -19.72 -119.26 15.66
CA ARG A 256 -19.36 -118.39 16.80
C ARG A 256 -18.12 -117.61 16.53
N ASN A 257 -17.07 -118.18 15.94
CA ASN A 257 -15.85 -117.50 15.52
C ASN A 257 -16.14 -116.41 14.47
N LEU A 258 -16.99 -116.75 13.47
CA LEU A 258 -17.41 -115.78 12.43
C LEU A 258 -18.20 -114.62 13.08
N ALA A 259 -19.06 -114.94 14.06
CA ALA A 259 -19.82 -113.90 14.77
C ALA A 259 -18.87 -112.95 15.56
N GLN A 260 -17.91 -113.53 16.27
CA GLN A 260 -16.90 -112.69 17.01
C GLN A 260 -16.05 -111.84 16.06
N ARG A 261 -15.65 -112.42 14.94
CA ARG A 261 -14.90 -111.62 13.88
C ARG A 261 -15.76 -110.53 13.30
N SER A 262 -17.08 -110.80 13.07
CA SER A 262 -18.01 -109.79 12.59
C SER A 262 -18.22 -108.69 13.61
N GLN A 263 -18.27 -109.01 14.90
CA GLN A 263 -18.37 -108.05 15.97
C GLN A 263 -17.14 -107.18 16.10
N ALA A 264 -15.93 -107.77 15.99
CA ALA A 264 -14.68 -107.05 15.99
C ALA A 264 -14.60 -106.04 14.76
N ALA A 265 -14.95 -106.56 13.58
CA ALA A 265 -15.00 -105.69 12.36
C ALA A 265 -16.03 -104.53 12.45
N ALA A 266 -17.21 -104.82 13.04
CA ALA A 266 -18.22 -103.79 13.31
C ALA A 266 -17.71 -102.74 14.30
N SER A 267 -17.00 -103.14 15.36
CA SER A 267 -16.38 -102.20 16.31
C SER A 267 -15.30 -101.35 15.65
N GLU A 268 -14.47 -101.92 14.78
CA GLU A 268 -13.44 -101.17 14.04
C GLU A 268 -14.07 -100.14 13.06
N VAL A 269 -15.11 -100.55 12.29
CA VAL A 269 -15.84 -99.66 11.42
C VAL A 269 -16.55 -98.56 12.22
N ARG A 270 -17.11 -98.87 13.41
CA ARG A 270 -17.72 -97.81 14.27
C ARG A 270 -16.70 -96.79 14.72
N ALA A 271 -15.48 -97.25 15.09
CA ALA A 271 -14.40 -96.28 15.45
C ALA A 271 -14.04 -95.35 14.28
N LEU A 272 -13.92 -95.89 13.06
CA LEU A 272 -13.65 -95.11 11.86
C LEU A 272 -14.78 -94.12 11.56
N ILE A 273 -16.05 -94.51 11.71
CA ILE A 273 -17.20 -93.65 11.55
C ILE A 273 -17.21 -92.56 12.62
N ALA A 274 -16.90 -92.86 13.86
CA ALA A 274 -16.82 -91.86 14.92
C ALA A 274 -15.70 -90.83 14.66
N GLU A 275 -14.53 -91.27 14.21
CA GLU A 275 -13.45 -90.41 13.80
C GLU A 275 -13.87 -89.52 12.63
N SER A 276 -14.51 -90.08 11.58
CA SER A 276 -15.02 -89.33 10.40
C SER A 276 -16.04 -88.29 10.81
N THR A 277 -16.99 -88.65 11.71
CA THR A 277 -18.00 -87.69 12.22
C THR A 277 -17.35 -86.55 13.00
N SER A 278 -16.33 -86.86 13.82
CA SER A 278 -15.57 -85.79 14.51
C SER A 278 -14.87 -84.86 13.54
N ARG A 279 -14.23 -85.36 12.50
CA ARG A 279 -13.57 -84.59 11.48
C ARG A 279 -14.57 -83.70 10.68
N VAL A 280 -15.74 -84.28 10.32
CA VAL A 280 -16.80 -83.50 9.67
C VAL A 280 -17.30 -82.37 10.57
N HIS A 281 -17.48 -82.66 11.87
CA HIS A 281 -17.91 -81.58 12.81
C HIS A 281 -16.90 -80.42 12.87
N THR A 282 -15.60 -80.77 12.95
CA THR A 282 -14.53 -79.76 12.91
C THR A 282 -14.59 -78.93 11.59
N SER A 283 -14.73 -79.61 10.45
CA SER A 283 -14.84 -78.92 9.13
C SER A 283 -16.05 -78.02 9.05
N VAL A 284 -17.21 -78.39 9.62
CA VAL A 284 -18.38 -77.53 9.69
C VAL A 284 -18.10 -76.27 10.50
N GLN A 285 -17.38 -76.35 11.61
CA GLN A 285 -16.98 -75.17 12.41
C GLN A 285 -16.02 -74.28 11.65
N GLU A 286 -15.02 -74.85 10.94
CA GLU A 286 -14.08 -74.15 10.13
C GLU A 286 -14.79 -73.35 8.98
N ILE A 287 -15.72 -74.02 8.28
CA ILE A 287 -16.53 -73.40 7.20
C ILE A 287 -17.38 -72.26 7.79
N HIS A 288 -17.95 -72.42 8.98
CA HIS A 288 -18.71 -71.33 9.63
C HIS A 288 -17.82 -70.11 9.89
N SER A 289 -16.59 -70.33 10.39
CA SER A 289 -15.64 -69.28 10.64
C SER A 289 -15.23 -68.54 9.29
N VAL A 290 -15.06 -69.30 8.21
CA VAL A 290 -14.78 -68.75 6.86
C VAL A 290 -15.98 -67.93 6.39
N ASN A 291 -17.21 -68.38 6.57
CA ASN A 291 -18.39 -67.60 6.22
C ASN A 291 -18.46 -66.25 6.96
N GLN A 292 -18.19 -66.23 8.26
CA GLN A 292 -18.13 -65.02 9.05
C GLN A 292 -17.05 -64.06 8.51
N ALA A 293 -15.88 -64.59 8.12
CA ALA A 293 -14.80 -63.80 7.50
C ALA A 293 -15.24 -63.20 6.14
N MET A 294 -15.98 -63.99 5.34
CA MET A 294 -16.54 -63.52 4.06
C MET A 294 -17.56 -62.38 4.25
N ASP A 295 -18.43 -62.46 5.22
CA ASP A 295 -19.39 -61.39 5.55
C ASP A 295 -18.67 -60.09 5.97
N ALA A 296 -17.60 -60.22 6.77
CA ALA A 296 -16.74 -59.11 7.15
C ALA A 296 -16.04 -58.48 5.92
N LEU A 297 -15.56 -59.33 4.99
CA LEU A 297 -14.96 -58.86 3.71
C LEU A 297 -15.97 -58.11 2.85
N VAL A 298 -17.19 -58.60 2.70
CA VAL A 298 -18.25 -57.89 1.94
C VAL A 298 -18.52 -56.50 2.52
N THR A 299 -18.58 -56.42 3.86
CA THR A 299 -18.78 -55.12 4.55
C THR A 299 -17.59 -54.20 4.32
N GLY A 300 -16.34 -54.68 4.46
CA GLY A 300 -15.14 -53.89 4.19
C GLY A 300 -15.03 -53.39 2.74
N ILE A 301 -15.39 -54.28 1.78
CA ILE A 301 -15.38 -53.89 0.34
C ILE A 301 -16.42 -52.79 0.08
N ARG A 302 -17.59 -52.86 0.73
CA ARG A 302 -18.63 -51.80 0.59
C ARG A 302 -18.15 -50.47 1.14
N ASP A 303 -17.46 -50.48 2.30
CA ASP A 303 -16.87 -49.27 2.89
C ASP A 303 -15.79 -48.67 1.98
N ILE A 304 -14.91 -49.50 1.42
CA ILE A 304 -13.91 -49.05 0.44
C ILE A 304 -14.59 -48.43 -0.79
N SER A 305 -15.63 -49.06 -1.32
CA SER A 305 -16.39 -48.52 -2.47
C SER A 305 -16.96 -47.13 -2.19
N ASN A 306 -17.54 -46.94 -0.98
CA ASN A 306 -18.09 -45.63 -0.58
C ASN A 306 -16.97 -44.58 -0.48
N ARG A 307 -15.83 -44.91 0.12
CA ARG A 307 -14.68 -43.99 0.23
C ARG A 307 -14.12 -43.62 -1.15
N ILE A 308 -14.02 -44.56 -2.06
CA ILE A 308 -13.60 -44.29 -3.46
C ILE A 308 -14.59 -43.36 -4.14
N GLY A 309 -15.89 -43.55 -3.93
CA GLY A 309 -16.93 -42.65 -4.45
C GLY A 309 -16.78 -41.22 -3.94
N THR A 310 -16.47 -41.05 -2.64
CA THR A 310 -16.19 -39.74 -2.05
C THR A 310 -14.96 -39.10 -2.68
N ILE A 311 -13.83 -39.84 -2.81
CA ILE A 311 -12.58 -39.32 -3.42
C ILE A 311 -12.85 -38.87 -4.87
N ALA A 312 -13.62 -39.63 -5.64
CA ALA A 312 -13.95 -39.27 -7.01
C ALA A 312 -14.79 -37.98 -7.07
N SER A 313 -15.76 -37.83 -6.18
CA SER A 313 -16.58 -36.62 -6.04
C SER A 313 -15.74 -35.42 -5.65
N ASP A 314 -14.90 -35.56 -4.62
CA ASP A 314 -14.01 -34.49 -4.13
C ASP A 314 -13.01 -34.07 -5.21
N SER A 315 -12.45 -35.03 -5.96
CA SER A 315 -11.55 -34.75 -7.08
C SER A 315 -12.25 -33.96 -8.20
N SER A 316 -13.50 -34.26 -8.48
CA SER A 316 -14.30 -33.49 -9.46
C SER A 316 -14.55 -32.07 -8.98
N GLN A 317 -14.87 -31.89 -7.71
CA GLN A 317 -15.08 -30.56 -7.11
C GLN A 317 -13.79 -29.76 -7.06
N GLN A 318 -12.66 -30.39 -6.71
CA GLN A 318 -11.33 -29.77 -6.77
C GLN A 318 -10.98 -29.30 -8.18
N ASN A 319 -11.32 -30.06 -9.21
CA ASN A 319 -11.05 -29.70 -10.60
C ASN A 319 -11.82 -28.43 -11.01
N THR A 320 -13.08 -28.28 -10.55
CA THR A 320 -13.87 -27.07 -10.76
C THR A 320 -13.24 -25.85 -10.03
N ALA A 321 -12.88 -26.02 -8.77
CA ALA A 321 -12.23 -24.95 -8.00
C ALA A 321 -10.87 -24.53 -8.59
N LEU A 322 -10.10 -25.49 -9.11
CA LEU A 322 -8.83 -25.20 -9.79
C LEU A 322 -9.03 -24.42 -11.10
N ALA A 323 -10.12 -24.66 -11.83
CA ALA A 323 -10.45 -23.87 -13.01
C ALA A 323 -10.73 -22.39 -12.65
N GLU A 324 -11.42 -22.13 -11.55
CA GLU A 324 -11.63 -20.77 -11.03
C GLU A 324 -10.31 -20.10 -10.60
N VAL A 325 -9.40 -20.87 -9.97
CA VAL A 325 -8.07 -20.36 -9.62
C VAL A 325 -7.25 -20.02 -10.86
N VAL A 326 -7.32 -20.83 -11.92
CA VAL A 326 -6.63 -20.53 -13.21
C VAL A 326 -7.14 -19.23 -13.80
N GLU A 327 -8.44 -18.98 -13.79
CA GLU A 327 -9.04 -17.74 -14.25
C GLU A 327 -8.54 -16.54 -13.42
N ALA A 328 -8.58 -16.65 -12.10
CA ALA A 328 -8.11 -15.59 -11.22
C ALA A 328 -6.60 -15.29 -11.39
N VAL A 329 -5.77 -16.30 -11.64
CA VAL A 329 -4.34 -16.12 -11.96
C VAL A 329 -4.18 -15.40 -13.31
N GLY A 330 -5.02 -15.70 -14.30
CA GLY A 330 -5.07 -14.99 -15.58
C GLY A 330 -5.42 -13.51 -15.43
N ASP A 331 -6.37 -13.18 -14.56
CA ASP A 331 -6.74 -11.80 -14.24
C ASP A 331 -5.59 -11.06 -13.54
N LEU A 332 -4.91 -11.72 -12.61
CA LEU A 332 -3.72 -11.15 -11.95
C LEU A 332 -2.57 -10.88 -12.93
N ASP A 333 -2.36 -11.75 -13.92
CA ASP A 333 -1.37 -11.52 -14.99
C ASP A 333 -1.75 -10.27 -15.81
N SER A 334 -3.02 -10.13 -16.19
CA SER A 334 -3.52 -8.95 -16.89
C SER A 334 -3.32 -7.67 -16.10
N VAL A 335 -3.66 -7.66 -14.80
CA VAL A 335 -3.46 -6.51 -13.90
C VAL A 335 -1.95 -6.18 -13.77
N THR A 336 -1.09 -7.19 -13.68
CA THR A 336 0.36 -7.00 -13.59
C THR A 336 0.93 -6.36 -14.85
N ASN A 337 0.47 -6.76 -16.03
CA ASN A 337 0.83 -6.15 -17.30
C ASN A 337 0.32 -4.70 -17.42
N GLN A 338 -0.89 -4.41 -16.91
CA GLN A 338 -1.42 -3.05 -16.83
C GLN A 338 -0.60 -2.18 -15.87
N ASN A 339 -0.18 -2.73 -14.72
CA ASN A 339 0.69 -2.02 -13.77
C ASN A 339 2.04 -1.68 -14.40
N SER A 340 2.69 -2.60 -15.12
CA SER A 340 3.92 -2.32 -15.88
C SER A 340 3.75 -1.13 -16.83
N SER A 341 2.69 -1.14 -17.61
CA SER A 341 2.37 -0.04 -18.53
C SER A 341 2.04 1.28 -17.80
N MET A 342 1.40 1.20 -16.64
CA MET A 342 1.10 2.37 -15.81
C MET A 342 2.37 2.98 -15.23
N VAL A 343 3.28 2.17 -14.70
CA VAL A 343 4.58 2.59 -14.15
C VAL A 343 5.37 3.34 -15.21
N GLU A 344 5.51 2.77 -16.39
CA GLU A 344 6.24 3.40 -17.52
C GLU A 344 5.65 4.78 -17.86
N ARG A 345 4.32 4.86 -18.01
CA ARG A 345 3.65 6.14 -18.29
C ARG A 345 3.80 7.16 -17.17
N THR A 346 3.77 6.69 -15.90
CA THR A 346 3.91 7.59 -14.74
C THR A 346 5.33 8.14 -14.68
N SER A 347 6.33 7.31 -14.86
CA SER A 347 7.74 7.73 -14.93
C SER A 347 7.96 8.76 -16.04
N GLN A 348 7.46 8.50 -17.24
CA GLN A 348 7.57 9.44 -18.36
C GLN A 348 6.87 10.78 -18.11
N ARG A 349 5.70 10.75 -17.41
CA ARG A 349 4.98 11.98 -17.04
C ARG A 349 5.73 12.77 -15.98
N ALA A 350 6.32 12.08 -15.00
CA ALA A 350 7.13 12.70 -13.97
C ALA A 350 8.37 13.39 -14.56
N LEU A 351 9.08 12.73 -15.49
CA LEU A 351 10.21 13.34 -16.21
C LEU A 351 9.80 14.58 -17.01
N ARG A 352 8.67 14.54 -17.72
CA ARG A 352 8.15 15.73 -18.43
C ARG A 352 7.73 16.84 -17.48
N LEU A 353 7.18 16.50 -16.32
CA LEU A 353 6.84 17.49 -15.29
C LEU A 353 8.11 18.20 -14.82
N MET A 354 9.18 17.46 -14.52
CA MET A 354 10.47 18.02 -14.13
C MET A 354 11.04 18.95 -15.21
N GLU A 355 11.04 18.51 -16.47
CA GLU A 355 11.47 19.35 -17.60
C GLU A 355 10.68 20.66 -17.67
N ARG A 356 9.35 20.63 -17.51
CA ARG A 356 8.50 21.82 -17.51
C ARG A 356 8.73 22.73 -16.30
N THR A 357 9.02 22.15 -15.14
CA THR A 357 9.36 22.94 -13.94
C THR A 357 10.73 23.62 -14.09
N ASP A 358 11.70 22.95 -14.70
CA ASP A 358 13.02 23.52 -15.00
C ASP A 358 12.93 24.66 -16.04
N GLU A 359 12.10 24.52 -17.08
CA GLU A 359 11.81 25.59 -18.04
C GLU A 359 11.17 26.81 -17.34
N LEU A 360 10.20 26.60 -16.45
CA LEU A 360 9.55 27.64 -15.67
C LEU A 360 10.54 28.36 -14.75
N ASP A 361 11.37 27.63 -14.03
CA ASP A 361 12.40 28.20 -13.17
C ASP A 361 13.41 29.03 -14.00
N ALA A 362 13.88 28.50 -15.12
CA ALA A 362 14.80 29.21 -16.01
C ALA A 362 14.20 30.50 -16.55
N ALA A 363 12.90 30.52 -16.86
CA ALA A 363 12.22 31.72 -17.39
C ALA A 363 12.15 32.85 -16.35
N VAL A 364 12.11 32.54 -15.06
CA VAL A 364 11.92 33.54 -14.00
C VAL A 364 13.14 33.72 -13.08
N ARG A 365 14.17 32.89 -13.20
CA ARG A 365 15.37 32.88 -12.34
C ARG A 365 16.16 34.21 -12.41
N HIS A 366 16.13 34.93 -13.55
CA HIS A 366 16.82 36.17 -13.71
C HIS A 366 16.17 37.37 -12.98
N VAL A 367 14.94 37.16 -12.45
CA VAL A 367 14.22 38.20 -11.72
C VAL A 367 14.69 38.26 -10.28
N HIS A 368 15.17 39.42 -9.84
CA HIS A 368 15.57 39.69 -8.47
C HIS A 368 14.34 40.06 -7.63
N LEU A 369 14.08 39.30 -6.58
CA LEU A 369 12.84 39.36 -5.79
C LEU A 369 13.06 39.99 -4.41
N ARG A 370 12.00 40.61 -3.86
CA ARG A 370 11.99 41.21 -2.52
C ARG A 370 11.89 40.14 -1.40
N GLN A 371 11.29 39.02 -1.68
CA GLN A 371 11.12 37.88 -0.80
C GLN A 371 11.94 36.67 -1.28
N GLY A 372 12.17 35.72 -0.36
CA GLY A 372 12.80 34.45 -0.68
C GLY A 372 11.85 33.49 -1.38
N THR A 373 12.41 32.51 -2.07
CA THR A 373 11.69 31.49 -2.82
C THR A 373 11.95 30.08 -2.24
N ALA A 374 11.14 29.09 -2.63
CA ALA A 374 11.29 27.74 -2.10
C ALA A 374 12.62 27.08 -2.54
N ASP A 375 13.09 27.32 -3.76
CA ASP A 375 14.40 26.83 -4.22
C ASP A 375 15.53 27.40 -3.37
N GLU A 376 15.49 28.70 -3.06
CA GLU A 376 16.46 29.36 -2.17
C GLU A 376 16.36 28.84 -0.73
N ALA A 377 15.16 28.58 -0.23
CA ALA A 377 14.93 27.95 1.08
C ALA A 377 15.53 26.53 1.15
N TYR A 378 15.35 25.72 0.11
CA TYR A 378 15.98 24.40 0.00
C TYR A 378 17.51 24.51 0.05
N GLN A 379 18.10 25.38 -0.78
CA GLN A 379 19.55 25.60 -0.80
C GLN A 379 20.08 26.06 0.55
N LEU A 380 19.32 26.88 1.27
CA LEU A 380 19.69 27.36 2.59
C LEU A 380 19.73 26.23 3.64
N VAL A 381 18.78 25.28 3.56
CA VAL A 381 18.77 24.07 4.42
C VAL A 381 19.98 23.19 4.12
N VAL A 382 20.28 22.94 2.84
CA VAL A 382 21.45 22.14 2.43
C VAL A 382 22.74 22.80 2.93
N LYS A 383 22.89 24.12 2.71
CA LYS A 383 24.03 24.91 3.22
C LYS A 383 24.14 24.81 4.75
N ALA A 384 23.03 24.88 5.47
CA ALA A 384 23.02 24.82 6.92
C ALA A 384 23.44 23.43 7.44
N LEU A 385 22.99 22.34 6.79
CA LEU A 385 23.40 20.98 7.11
C LEU A 385 24.90 20.76 6.91
N ASP A 386 25.44 21.26 5.80
CA ASP A 386 26.88 21.17 5.53
C ASP A 386 27.69 22.00 6.53
N HIS A 387 27.18 23.16 6.93
CA HIS A 387 27.79 24.00 7.95
C HIS A 387 27.79 23.28 9.32
N ILE A 388 26.69 22.64 9.70
CA ILE A 388 26.62 21.82 10.94
C ILE A 388 27.69 20.72 10.93
N LYS A 389 27.90 20.03 9.80
CA LYS A 389 28.92 19.00 9.65
C LYS A 389 30.34 19.55 9.85
N GLN A 390 30.59 20.79 9.42
CA GLN A 390 31.91 21.44 9.49
C GLN A 390 32.25 22.00 10.87
N VAL A 391 31.29 22.69 11.50
CA VAL A 391 31.58 23.45 12.74
C VAL A 391 30.95 22.86 14.00
N GLY A 392 30.11 21.84 13.85
CA GLY A 392 29.32 21.23 14.92
C GLY A 392 28.01 21.98 15.20
N TYR A 393 27.04 21.27 15.76
CA TYR A 393 25.66 21.76 15.97
C TYR A 393 25.60 23.06 16.81
N SER A 394 26.24 23.08 17.96
CA SER A 394 26.16 24.25 18.89
C SER A 394 26.71 25.52 18.25
N ARG A 395 27.82 25.44 17.51
CA ARG A 395 28.40 26.60 16.81
C ARG A 395 27.52 27.03 15.64
N ALA A 396 27.01 26.09 14.85
CA ALA A 396 26.13 26.40 13.74
C ALA A 396 24.85 27.11 14.20
N CYS A 397 24.27 26.71 15.35
CA CYS A 397 23.09 27.38 15.91
C CYS A 397 23.32 28.84 16.20
N GLU A 398 24.51 29.22 16.71
CA GLU A 398 24.90 30.64 16.91
C GLU A 398 25.06 31.36 15.56
N ASP A 399 25.73 30.71 14.59
CA ASP A 399 25.97 31.28 13.28
C ASP A 399 24.65 31.50 12.48
N PHE A 400 23.56 30.72 12.74
CA PHE A 400 22.26 30.88 12.09
C PHE A 400 21.56 32.21 12.45
N TYR A 401 21.93 32.87 13.55
CA TYR A 401 21.43 34.18 13.92
C TYR A 401 22.26 35.33 13.32
N ASP A 402 23.49 35.03 12.85
CA ASP A 402 24.39 36.05 12.30
C ASP A 402 24.09 36.31 10.83
N LYS A 403 23.50 37.45 10.51
CA LYS A 403 23.18 37.87 9.14
C LYS A 403 24.42 37.88 8.22
N SER A 404 25.62 38.13 8.75
CA SER A 404 26.86 38.15 7.97
C SER A 404 27.27 36.76 7.45
N LYS A 405 26.76 35.68 8.08
CA LYS A 405 27.01 34.28 7.67
C LYS A 405 26.10 33.80 6.53
N GLY A 406 25.06 34.60 6.18
CA GLY A 406 24.16 34.32 5.09
C GLY A 406 23.26 33.10 5.33
N PHE A 407 22.78 32.93 6.57
CA PHE A 407 21.70 32.00 6.97
C PHE A 407 20.37 32.71 7.21
N VAL A 408 20.38 34.05 7.10
CA VAL A 408 19.21 34.91 7.06
C VAL A 408 19.30 35.75 5.80
N ASP A 409 18.40 35.57 4.87
CA ASP A 409 18.34 36.33 3.62
C ASP A 409 16.89 36.76 3.33
N ARG A 410 16.67 38.06 3.28
CA ARG A 410 15.32 38.65 3.12
C ARG A 410 14.36 38.12 4.21
N ASP A 411 13.40 37.27 3.88
CA ASP A 411 12.46 36.62 4.77
C ASP A 411 12.74 35.12 4.97
N LEU A 412 13.84 34.61 4.38
CA LEU A 412 14.35 33.25 4.62
C LEU A 412 15.21 33.18 5.86
N TYR A 413 15.01 32.17 6.67
CA TYR A 413 15.80 31.87 7.86
C TYR A 413 15.74 30.40 8.22
N ILE A 414 16.81 29.90 8.82
CA ILE A 414 16.87 28.53 9.37
C ILE A 414 16.08 28.46 10.65
N PHE A 415 15.29 27.42 10.79
CA PHE A 415 14.68 27.02 12.07
C PHE A 415 15.06 25.57 12.39
N VAL A 416 15.12 25.27 13.68
CA VAL A 416 15.30 23.91 14.20
C VAL A 416 14.30 23.72 15.33
N PHE A 417 13.56 22.62 15.30
CA PHE A 417 12.66 22.24 16.40
C PHE A 417 12.71 20.73 16.66
N ASP A 418 12.25 20.34 17.84
CA ASP A 418 12.21 18.94 18.27
C ASP A 418 10.84 18.29 18.04
N ARG A 419 10.69 17.02 18.48
CA ARG A 419 9.45 16.26 18.38
C ARG A 419 8.29 16.85 19.20
N GLU A 420 8.58 17.63 20.22
CA GLU A 420 7.58 18.32 21.04
C GLU A 420 7.19 19.70 20.50
N GLY A 421 7.82 20.10 19.38
CA GLY A 421 7.60 21.39 18.75
C GLY A 421 8.25 22.56 19.46
N ILE A 422 9.33 22.32 20.23
CA ILE A 422 10.11 23.38 20.85
C ILE A 422 11.16 23.86 19.86
N TYR A 423 11.19 25.15 19.60
CA TYR A 423 12.22 25.75 18.77
C TYR A 423 13.57 25.77 19.47
N HIS A 424 14.57 25.13 18.91
CA HIS A 424 15.97 25.26 19.30
C HIS A 424 16.65 26.45 18.61
N VAL A 425 16.25 26.71 17.38
CA VAL A 425 16.73 27.85 16.59
C VAL A 425 15.56 28.46 15.83
N MET A 426 15.51 29.80 15.78
CA MET A 426 14.71 30.57 14.86
C MET A 426 15.55 31.76 14.38
N GLY A 427 16.23 31.60 13.24
CA GLY A 427 17.33 32.50 12.80
C GLY A 427 16.98 33.97 12.69
N MET A 428 15.72 34.34 12.48
CA MET A 428 15.28 35.73 12.40
C MET A 428 14.94 36.34 13.79
N ASP A 429 14.62 35.51 14.77
CA ASP A 429 14.19 35.99 16.09
C ASP A 429 14.72 35.08 17.22
N ARG A 430 15.82 35.47 17.82
CA ARG A 430 16.46 34.71 18.91
C ARG A 430 15.56 34.57 20.16
N GLN A 431 14.60 35.49 20.37
CA GLN A 431 13.71 35.44 21.54
C GLN A 431 12.71 34.30 21.44
N ARG A 432 12.48 33.76 20.25
CA ARG A 432 11.62 32.59 20.04
C ARG A 432 12.32 31.25 20.28
N ALA A 433 13.62 31.21 20.51
CA ALA A 433 14.28 30.02 20.99
C ALA A 433 13.64 29.55 22.31
N ASN A 434 13.41 28.26 22.44
CA ASN A 434 12.71 27.61 23.56
C ASN A 434 11.20 27.92 23.67
N THR A 435 10.57 28.58 22.67
CA THR A 435 9.11 28.69 22.58
C THR A 435 8.51 27.50 21.83
N ARG A 436 7.23 27.23 22.02
CA ARG A 436 6.53 26.15 21.34
C ARG A 436 5.92 26.59 20.03
N LEU A 437 5.87 25.71 19.05
CA LEU A 437 5.11 25.87 17.82
C LEU A 437 3.63 26.19 18.11
N HIS A 438 3.07 25.59 19.15
CA HIS A 438 1.68 25.80 19.60
C HIS A 438 1.38 27.25 20.05
N ASP A 439 2.39 28.02 20.40
CA ASP A 439 2.24 29.42 20.81
C ASP A 439 2.19 30.36 19.58
N ALA A 440 2.40 29.84 18.36
CA ALA A 440 2.41 30.65 17.16
C ALA A 440 0.97 30.94 16.65
N PRO A 441 0.56 32.22 16.54
CA PRO A 441 -0.79 32.54 16.09
C PRO A 441 -1.08 32.03 14.67
N GLY A 442 -2.23 31.37 14.50
CA GLY A 442 -2.71 30.90 13.21
C GLY A 442 -2.04 29.63 12.70
N LEU A 443 -1.20 28.98 13.51
CA LEU A 443 -0.52 27.73 13.18
C LEU A 443 -1.31 26.54 13.79
N ASP A 444 -1.61 25.55 12.96
CA ASP A 444 -1.98 24.21 13.41
C ASP A 444 -0.69 23.43 13.69
N ALA A 445 -0.22 23.52 14.95
CA ALA A 445 1.08 22.97 15.33
C ALA A 445 1.08 21.44 15.32
N ASP A 446 -0.02 20.78 15.70
CA ASP A 446 -0.12 19.32 15.71
C ASP A 446 -0.05 18.75 14.31
N GLN A 447 -0.76 19.36 13.36
CA GLN A 447 -0.70 18.96 11.96
C GLN A 447 0.68 19.21 11.36
N LEU A 448 1.28 20.39 11.63
CA LEU A 448 2.63 20.69 11.15
C LEU A 448 3.67 19.70 11.69
N LEU A 449 3.64 19.39 12.98
CA LEU A 449 4.55 18.41 13.58
C LEU A 449 4.42 17.04 12.93
N LYS A 450 3.19 16.57 12.76
CA LYS A 450 2.91 15.30 12.10
C LYS A 450 3.47 15.26 10.67
N ASP A 451 3.18 16.29 9.87
CA ASP A 451 3.59 16.34 8.47
C ASP A 451 5.13 16.52 8.35
N ALA A 452 5.72 17.36 9.20
CA ALA A 452 7.16 17.62 9.19
C ALA A 452 7.97 16.37 9.56
N TRP A 453 7.56 15.66 10.61
CA TRP A 453 8.24 14.43 11.01
C TRP A 453 8.01 13.28 10.03
N TYR A 454 6.83 13.17 9.46
CA TYR A 454 6.56 12.21 8.38
C TYR A 454 7.51 12.42 7.18
N ARG A 455 7.71 13.68 6.77
CA ARG A 455 8.66 14.02 5.69
C ARG A 455 10.12 13.80 6.11
N ALA A 456 10.47 14.18 7.33
CA ALA A 456 11.81 14.00 7.85
C ALA A 456 12.22 12.51 7.92
N GLU A 457 11.32 11.63 8.31
CA GLU A 457 11.54 10.17 8.35
C GLU A 457 11.75 9.56 6.95
N GLN A 458 11.31 10.23 5.89
CA GLN A 458 11.54 9.87 4.49
C GLN A 458 12.81 10.52 3.89
N GLY A 459 13.64 11.15 4.71
CA GLY A 459 14.87 11.81 4.27
C GLY A 459 14.73 13.31 4.01
N GLY A 460 13.55 13.90 4.20
CA GLY A 460 13.23 15.30 4.03
C GLY A 460 12.12 15.54 3.01
N GLY A 461 11.56 16.74 3.01
CA GLY A 461 10.48 17.09 2.07
C GLY A 461 9.81 18.42 2.39
N TRP A 462 8.83 18.78 1.54
CA TRP A 462 8.08 20.02 1.69
C TRP A 462 6.87 19.83 2.58
N VAL A 463 6.64 20.83 3.46
CA VAL A 463 5.44 20.97 4.29
C VAL A 463 4.82 22.35 4.10
N GLU A 464 3.50 22.42 4.04
CA GLU A 464 2.76 23.67 3.84
C GLU A 464 1.87 23.94 5.06
N TYR A 465 1.95 25.17 5.57
CA TYR A 465 1.18 25.60 6.75
C TYR A 465 0.98 27.11 6.76
N ASN A 466 0.05 27.58 7.58
CA ASN A 466 -0.16 29.01 7.82
C ASN A 466 0.57 29.45 9.08
N ILE A 467 1.33 30.53 9.00
CA ILE A 467 2.05 31.09 10.15
C ILE A 467 2.15 32.62 10.00
N ILE A 468 2.33 33.30 11.13
CA ILE A 468 2.57 34.73 11.13
C ILE A 468 3.91 35.05 10.43
N ASN A 469 3.88 35.93 9.45
CA ASN A 469 5.10 36.47 8.84
C ASN A 469 5.71 37.48 9.80
N LEU A 470 6.94 37.25 10.23
CA LEU A 470 7.64 38.06 11.22
C LEU A 470 7.96 39.49 10.76
N GLN A 471 8.00 39.75 9.45
CA GLN A 471 8.24 41.08 8.90
C GLN A 471 6.97 41.92 8.76
N THR A 472 5.85 41.27 8.39
CA THR A 472 4.60 41.99 8.12
C THR A 472 3.57 41.92 9.27
N GLY A 473 3.77 40.96 10.20
CA GLY A 473 2.81 40.71 11.29
C GLY A 473 1.50 40.06 10.84
N THR A 474 1.39 39.61 9.59
CA THR A 474 0.19 39.00 9.03
C THR A 474 0.35 37.48 8.91
N ILE A 475 -0.77 36.74 9.08
CA ILE A 475 -0.77 35.28 8.83
C ILE A 475 -0.70 35.03 7.33
N ARG A 476 0.29 34.23 6.90
CA ARG A 476 0.49 33.85 5.48
C ARG A 476 0.79 32.37 5.38
N ALA A 477 0.45 31.80 4.22
CA ALA A 477 0.88 30.45 3.88
C ALA A 477 2.40 30.44 3.71
N LYS A 478 3.04 29.37 4.21
CA LYS A 478 4.49 29.14 4.12
C LYS A 478 4.73 27.71 3.65
N SER A 479 5.57 27.56 2.62
CA SER A 479 6.10 26.28 2.18
C SER A 479 7.52 26.14 2.73
N SER A 480 7.75 25.15 3.59
CA SER A 480 9.04 24.91 4.21
C SER A 480 9.62 23.57 3.80
N PHE A 481 10.88 23.55 3.43
CA PHE A 481 11.63 22.32 3.29
C PHE A 481 12.21 21.92 4.64
N VAL A 482 11.97 20.67 5.04
CA VAL A 482 12.44 20.12 6.32
C VAL A 482 13.30 18.88 6.10
N MET A 483 14.33 18.71 6.92
CA MET A 483 15.19 17.54 6.93
C MET A 483 15.51 17.11 8.36
N PRO A 484 15.72 15.81 8.61
CA PRO A 484 16.14 15.34 9.92
C PRO A 484 17.59 15.75 10.19
N LEU A 485 17.88 16.25 11.38
CA LEU A 485 19.24 16.36 11.92
C LEU A 485 19.65 15.09 12.67
N ASN A 486 18.71 14.52 13.40
CA ASN A 486 18.80 13.25 14.12
C ASN A 486 17.37 12.79 14.47
N ASP A 487 17.22 11.74 15.27
CA ASP A 487 15.93 11.18 15.68
C ASP A 487 15.05 12.15 16.53
N GLN A 488 15.62 13.24 17.05
CA GLN A 488 14.95 14.19 17.94
C GLN A 488 14.80 15.59 17.35
N LEU A 489 15.63 15.97 16.39
CA LEU A 489 15.69 17.33 15.84
C LEU A 489 15.52 17.33 14.34
N LEU A 490 14.75 18.26 13.85
CA LEU A 490 14.67 18.58 12.43
C LEU A 490 15.06 20.03 12.16
N ILE A 491 15.62 20.28 10.98
CA ILE A 491 16.00 21.59 10.47
C ILE A 491 15.12 21.93 9.27
N GLY A 492 14.81 23.20 9.11
CA GLY A 492 14.06 23.66 7.94
C GLY A 492 14.26 25.11 7.62
N CYS A 493 13.85 25.49 6.43
CA CYS A 493 13.67 26.83 5.95
C CYS A 493 12.46 26.89 5.03
N GLY A 494 11.76 28.04 4.96
CA GLY A 494 10.60 28.13 4.09
C GLY A 494 10.34 29.53 3.58
N ALA A 495 9.75 29.59 2.39
CA ALA A 495 9.29 30.79 1.74
C ALA A 495 7.81 31.05 2.00
N TYR A 496 7.45 32.30 2.24
CA TYR A 496 6.06 32.71 2.35
C TYR A 496 5.43 32.82 0.95
N ARG A 497 4.18 32.36 0.84
CA ARG A 497 3.39 32.46 -0.39
C ARG A 497 2.55 33.74 -0.36
N SER A 498 2.19 34.25 -1.55
CA SER A 498 1.29 35.38 -1.64
C SER A 498 -0.07 35.04 -1.01
N ALA A 499 -0.68 36.02 -0.36
CA ALA A 499 -2.05 35.87 0.09
C ALA A 499 -2.95 35.89 -1.16
N LEU A 500 -3.21 34.73 -1.75
CA LEU A 500 -4.26 34.60 -2.73
C LEU A 500 -5.56 35.07 -2.07
N LYS A 501 -6.05 36.25 -2.44
CA LYS A 501 -7.44 36.63 -2.15
C LYS A 501 -8.27 35.48 -2.74
N LYS A 502 -8.99 34.76 -1.88
CA LYS A 502 -10.06 33.86 -2.36
C LYS A 502 -10.96 34.71 -3.24
N VAL A 503 -10.93 34.43 -4.54
CA VAL A 503 -11.88 34.96 -5.50
C VAL A 503 -13.27 34.39 -5.19
#